data_f913b30673b24590a4c6d6b0c869ac9d
#
_entry.id   f913b30673b24590a4c6d6b0c869ac9d
#
_cell.length_a   1.000
_cell.length_b   1.000
_cell.length_c   1.000
_cell.angle_alpha   90.00
_cell.angle_beta   90.00
_cell.angle_gamma   90.00
#
_symmetry.space_group_name_H-M   'P 1'
#
loop_
_entity.id
_entity.type
_entity.pdbx_description
1 polymer ?
#
loop_
_entity_poly.entity_id
_entity_poly.type
_entity_poly.pdbx_seq_one_letter_code
_entity_poly.pdbx_strand_id
1 'polypeptide(L)'
;MGTELTAKTSIPPFRKAPYDGYAIVHSEGRSQFTIVATIGAGERYEGKVLEGEAVRIMTGAPVPDDCDTIIMQERCRLCSDDGIPLQQSQVRDVMDPFGYDILVNGVIQKGENIIPEGEECVAGDRLMEAGVVLDAGRLSVAAGLGHRELAVYKQPKVVVLTSGREVVPLTETLQGSQIYNSNLYMLQGLLQEQGVTSFKTHHVSDDPEKLDEEIETIRELAADAELIISTGGVSVGLFDSMPAIYEALGAEKLYDRLFMRPGAASYGGVIRRENGAFTFCLGLSGNPTAAYNTYHLLVFPVLRSLQGRRDILLPVVMLKLGSAIHKKNPFDRYVQGAITCESGEAVFMPNRVFTSSALLGLAHANGMAKLEQGQHSYEVGDLVAVSLLKAHE
;
A
#
# COMPACT_ATOMS: atom_id res chain seq x y z
N MET A 1 9.44 3.98 -1.99
CA MET A 1 10.36 5.14 -2.03
C MET A 1 11.80 4.72 -1.77
N GLY A 2 12.76 5.28 -2.55
CA GLY A 2 14.19 4.98 -2.40
C GLY A 2 14.92 5.92 -1.42
N THR A 3 14.35 7.07 -1.13
CA THR A 3 14.88 8.09 -0.20
C THR A 3 13.76 8.62 0.70
N GLU A 4 14.10 9.30 1.78
CA GLU A 4 13.11 10.03 2.56
C GLU A 4 12.54 11.23 1.79
N LEU A 5 11.35 11.69 2.14
CA LEU A 5 10.70 12.87 1.63
C LEU A 5 10.63 13.93 2.71
N THR A 6 11.12 15.13 2.39
CA THR A 6 11.03 16.30 3.26
C THR A 6 10.12 17.37 2.65
N ALA A 7 9.48 18.17 3.48
CA ALA A 7 8.67 19.30 3.04
C ALA A 7 9.54 20.36 2.37
N LYS A 8 9.23 20.74 1.13
CA LYS A 8 9.89 21.85 0.43
C LYS A 8 9.34 23.20 0.82
N THR A 9 8.11 23.23 1.31
CA THR A 9 7.37 24.43 1.71
C THR A 9 6.47 24.08 2.88
N SER A 10 6.04 25.07 3.63
CA SER A 10 5.04 24.88 4.68
C SER A 10 3.66 24.53 4.11
N ILE A 11 2.84 23.84 4.90
CA ILE A 11 1.42 23.62 4.60
C ILE A 11 0.58 24.13 5.80
N PRO A 12 -0.31 25.10 5.56
CA PRO A 12 -0.39 25.94 4.37
C PRO A 12 0.85 26.85 4.23
N PRO A 13 1.16 27.34 3.02
CA PRO A 13 2.35 28.17 2.77
C PRO A 13 2.20 29.64 3.19
N PHE A 14 1.05 30.02 3.75
CA PHE A 14 0.70 31.34 4.26
C PHE A 14 -0.45 31.22 5.27
N ARG A 15 -0.69 32.27 6.06
CA ARG A 15 -1.89 32.37 6.91
C ARG A 15 -3.14 32.36 6.03
N LYS A 16 -4.09 31.45 6.26
CA LYS A 16 -5.20 31.15 5.37
C LYS A 16 -6.55 31.30 6.05
N ALA A 17 -7.53 31.82 5.30
CA ALA A 17 -8.93 31.87 5.75
C ALA A 17 -9.59 30.48 5.66
N PRO A 18 -10.13 29.93 6.76
CA PRO A 18 -10.89 28.67 6.74
C PRO A 18 -12.32 28.87 6.24
N TYR A 19 -12.84 30.08 6.29
CA TYR A 19 -14.23 30.42 5.98
C TYR A 19 -14.30 31.70 5.13
N ASP A 20 -15.41 31.89 4.44
CA ASP A 20 -15.76 33.18 3.85
C ASP A 20 -16.07 34.18 4.93
N GLY A 21 -15.54 35.37 4.84
CA GLY A 21 -15.69 36.37 5.88
C GLY A 21 -14.99 37.68 5.61
N TYR A 22 -14.56 38.33 6.67
CA TYR A 22 -13.91 39.64 6.62
C TYR A 22 -12.66 39.62 7.50
N ALA A 23 -11.51 39.84 6.87
CA ALA A 23 -10.23 39.97 7.56
C ALA A 23 -10.08 41.42 8.08
N ILE A 24 -9.76 41.58 9.34
CA ILE A 24 -9.67 42.86 10.01
C ILE A 24 -8.40 42.94 10.87
N VAL A 25 -8.03 44.18 11.22
CA VAL A 25 -7.18 44.49 12.38
C VAL A 25 -8.09 44.56 13.60
N HIS A 26 -7.90 43.65 14.56
CA HIS A 26 -8.74 43.61 15.77
C HIS A 26 -8.60 44.89 16.58
N SER A 27 -9.73 45.50 16.91
CA SER A 27 -9.81 46.68 17.77
C SER A 27 -10.89 46.45 18.83
N GLU A 28 -10.56 46.66 20.10
CA GLU A 28 -11.44 46.39 21.21
C GLU A 28 -12.69 47.28 21.18
N GLY A 29 -13.88 46.67 21.28
CA GLY A 29 -15.15 47.36 21.27
C GLY A 29 -15.66 47.81 19.90
N ARG A 30 -14.88 47.65 18.84
CA ARG A 30 -15.32 48.01 17.48
C ARG A 30 -16.17 46.87 16.88
N SER A 31 -17.30 47.22 16.30
CA SER A 31 -18.22 46.28 15.63
C SER A 31 -18.57 46.68 14.17
N GLN A 32 -18.07 47.84 13.69
CA GLN A 32 -18.31 48.34 12.35
C GLN A 32 -17.00 48.55 11.61
N PHE A 33 -16.92 48.09 10.36
CA PHE A 33 -15.71 48.13 9.52
C PHE A 33 -16.10 48.44 8.07
N THR A 34 -15.31 49.27 7.38
CA THR A 34 -15.47 49.61 5.97
C THR A 34 -14.78 48.61 5.08
N ILE A 35 -15.46 48.08 4.08
CA ILE A 35 -14.88 47.10 3.13
C ILE A 35 -14.01 47.84 2.12
N VAL A 36 -12.71 47.55 2.15
CA VAL A 36 -11.70 48.20 1.27
C VAL A 36 -11.24 47.31 0.12
N ALA A 37 -11.54 46.04 0.16
CA ALA A 37 -11.26 45.09 -0.91
C ALA A 37 -12.03 43.80 -0.78
N THR A 38 -12.09 43.02 -1.87
CA THR A 38 -12.53 41.63 -1.89
C THR A 38 -11.42 40.77 -2.51
N ILE A 39 -11.04 39.66 -1.87
CA ILE A 39 -10.02 38.75 -2.38
C ILE A 39 -10.51 37.30 -2.35
N GLY A 40 -10.19 36.55 -3.41
CA GLY A 40 -10.45 35.13 -3.54
C GLY A 40 -9.24 34.27 -3.30
N ALA A 41 -9.44 32.93 -3.37
CA ALA A 41 -8.34 31.98 -3.33
C ALA A 41 -7.38 32.21 -4.51
N GLY A 42 -6.08 32.29 -4.21
CA GLY A 42 -5.04 32.58 -5.19
C GLY A 42 -4.77 34.07 -5.45
N GLU A 43 -5.53 34.96 -4.82
CA GLU A 43 -5.32 36.40 -4.87
C GLU A 43 -4.68 36.88 -3.56
N ARG A 44 -3.85 37.90 -3.62
CA ARG A 44 -3.21 38.54 -2.46
C ARG A 44 -3.58 40.02 -2.44
N TYR A 45 -3.93 40.53 -1.25
CA TYR A 45 -4.14 41.97 -1.05
C TYR A 45 -2.80 42.68 -0.89
N GLU A 46 -2.47 43.58 -1.78
CA GLU A 46 -1.20 44.32 -1.81
C GLU A 46 -1.30 45.67 -1.01
N GLY A 47 -2.50 46.04 -0.61
CA GLY A 47 -2.74 47.27 0.15
C GLY A 47 -2.45 47.07 1.66
N LYS A 48 -2.53 48.18 2.41
CA LYS A 48 -2.50 48.19 3.86
C LYS A 48 -3.91 48.23 4.40
N VAL A 49 -4.20 47.39 5.39
CA VAL A 49 -5.48 47.38 6.11
C VAL A 49 -5.31 48.18 7.41
N LEU A 50 -6.11 49.24 7.55
CA LEU A 50 -6.08 50.09 8.74
C LEU A 50 -7.12 49.63 9.77
N GLU A 51 -7.01 50.15 10.99
CA GLU A 51 -8.02 49.94 12.03
C GLU A 51 -9.34 50.53 11.57
N GLY A 52 -10.41 49.72 11.62
CA GLY A 52 -11.74 50.09 11.10
C GLY A 52 -12.00 49.73 9.65
N GLU A 53 -11.01 49.16 8.96
CA GLU A 53 -11.17 48.62 7.62
C GLU A 53 -11.27 47.08 7.65
N ALA A 54 -11.87 46.50 6.62
CA ALA A 54 -12.05 45.08 6.42
C ALA A 54 -11.75 44.70 4.97
N VAL A 55 -11.07 43.60 4.77
CA VAL A 55 -10.96 42.92 3.47
C VAL A 55 -11.91 41.75 3.45
N ARG A 56 -12.86 41.75 2.54
CA ARG A 56 -13.70 40.58 2.29
C ARG A 56 -12.83 39.46 1.76
N ILE A 57 -12.87 38.31 2.41
CA ILE A 57 -11.98 37.19 2.13
C ILE A 57 -12.77 35.90 1.92
N MET A 58 -12.40 35.13 0.89
CA MET A 58 -13.00 33.83 0.61
C MET A 58 -12.18 32.71 1.21
N THR A 59 -12.82 31.58 1.45
CA THR A 59 -12.16 30.35 1.91
C THR A 59 -10.95 30.01 1.07
N GLY A 60 -9.82 29.77 1.72
CA GLY A 60 -8.56 29.43 1.06
C GLY A 60 -7.70 30.63 0.66
N ALA A 61 -8.21 31.85 0.74
CA ALA A 61 -7.43 33.05 0.41
C ALA A 61 -6.38 33.35 1.51
N PRO A 62 -5.23 33.95 1.14
CA PRO A 62 -4.22 34.41 2.08
C PRO A 62 -4.74 35.59 2.91
N VAL A 63 -4.56 35.53 4.23
CA VAL A 63 -4.91 36.61 5.16
C VAL A 63 -3.93 37.77 4.95
N PRO A 64 -4.41 39.02 4.75
CA PRO A 64 -3.54 40.20 4.64
C PRO A 64 -2.60 40.30 5.86
N ASP A 65 -1.37 40.75 5.62
CA ASP A 65 -0.32 40.73 6.65
C ASP A 65 -0.67 41.58 7.88
N ASP A 66 -1.41 42.68 7.69
CA ASP A 66 -1.87 43.56 8.80
C ASP A 66 -3.05 42.97 9.57
N CYS A 67 -3.82 42.05 8.99
CA CYS A 67 -5.01 41.47 9.65
C CYS A 67 -4.61 40.37 10.62
N ASP A 68 -5.27 40.35 11.77
CA ASP A 68 -5.05 39.37 12.83
C ASP A 68 -6.32 38.59 13.22
N THR A 69 -7.45 38.86 12.56
CA THR A 69 -8.76 38.26 12.89
C THR A 69 -9.61 38.13 11.63
N ILE A 70 -10.35 37.03 11.49
CA ILE A 70 -11.37 36.87 10.45
C ILE A 70 -12.74 36.68 11.12
N ILE A 71 -13.70 37.51 10.69
CA ILE A 71 -15.08 37.40 11.11
C ILE A 71 -15.87 36.68 10.03
N MET A 72 -16.52 35.57 10.38
CA MET A 72 -17.34 34.81 9.45
C MET A 72 -18.47 35.68 8.89
N GLN A 73 -18.74 35.55 7.59
CA GLN A 73 -19.74 36.38 6.89
C GLN A 73 -21.14 36.24 7.52
N GLU A 74 -21.49 35.10 8.13
CA GLU A 74 -22.76 34.83 8.77
C GLU A 74 -22.99 35.71 10.03
N ARG A 75 -21.90 36.22 10.59
CA ARG A 75 -21.94 37.16 11.74
C ARG A 75 -22.02 38.63 11.30
N CYS A 76 -21.96 38.91 9.99
CA CYS A 76 -21.88 40.26 9.45
C CYS A 76 -23.15 40.64 8.70
N ARG A 77 -23.51 41.92 8.75
CA ARG A 77 -24.54 42.51 7.92
C ARG A 77 -23.96 43.75 7.25
N LEU A 78 -24.21 43.91 5.95
CA LEU A 78 -23.91 45.18 5.26
C LEU A 78 -24.76 46.30 5.85
N CYS A 79 -24.16 47.44 6.07
CA CYS A 79 -24.81 48.62 6.60
C CYS A 79 -24.32 49.88 5.88
N SER A 80 -25.05 50.99 6.07
CA SER A 80 -24.63 52.34 5.69
C SER A 80 -23.57 52.87 6.68
N ASP A 81 -22.94 53.96 6.34
CA ASP A 81 -21.96 54.66 7.19
C ASP A 81 -22.52 54.99 8.59
N ASP A 82 -23.82 55.21 8.68
CA ASP A 82 -24.55 55.44 9.94
C ASP A 82 -24.89 54.14 10.71
N GLY A 83 -24.39 52.96 10.23
CA GLY A 83 -24.62 51.65 10.85
C GLY A 83 -26.04 51.08 10.66
N ILE A 84 -26.81 51.59 9.73
CA ILE A 84 -28.16 51.10 9.43
C ILE A 84 -28.05 49.90 8.49
N PRO A 85 -28.57 48.70 8.87
CA PRO A 85 -28.52 47.52 8.01
C PRO A 85 -29.22 47.76 6.66
N LEU A 86 -28.52 47.39 5.57
CA LEU A 86 -29.02 47.50 4.21
C LEU A 86 -29.78 46.25 3.78
N GLN A 87 -30.83 46.42 2.98
CA GLN A 87 -31.44 45.32 2.25
C GLN A 87 -30.61 44.98 1.02
N GLN A 88 -30.64 43.73 0.57
CA GLN A 88 -29.88 43.26 -0.58
C GLN A 88 -30.14 44.10 -1.85
N SER A 89 -31.38 44.62 -2.02
CA SER A 89 -31.75 45.52 -3.12
C SER A 89 -31.09 46.90 -3.07
N GLN A 90 -30.54 47.28 -1.92
CA GLN A 90 -29.86 48.57 -1.71
C GLN A 90 -28.34 48.48 -1.94
N VAL A 91 -27.81 47.24 -2.08
CA VAL A 91 -26.37 47.04 -2.37
C VAL A 91 -26.14 46.98 -3.87
N ARG A 92 -25.23 47.81 -4.36
CA ARG A 92 -24.95 47.99 -5.79
C ARG A 92 -24.39 46.73 -6.43
N ASP A 93 -23.49 46.07 -5.72
CA ASP A 93 -22.94 44.76 -6.08
C ASP A 93 -22.76 43.95 -4.82
N VAL A 94 -23.54 42.88 -4.68
CA VAL A 94 -23.48 41.98 -3.51
C VAL A 94 -22.21 41.08 -3.59
N MET A 95 -21.67 40.87 -4.79
CA MET A 95 -20.48 40.06 -5.00
C MET A 95 -19.20 40.85 -4.70
N ASP A 96 -19.22 42.19 -4.93
CA ASP A 96 -18.13 43.07 -4.56
C ASP A 96 -18.66 44.31 -3.83
N PRO A 97 -18.88 44.23 -2.52
CA PRO A 97 -19.46 45.30 -1.69
C PRO A 97 -18.40 46.36 -1.28
N PHE A 98 -17.46 46.69 -2.16
CA PHE A 98 -16.46 47.71 -1.92
C PHE A 98 -17.08 49.08 -1.54
N GLY A 99 -16.56 49.65 -0.46
CA GLY A 99 -17.01 50.95 0.06
C GLY A 99 -18.27 50.92 0.94
N TYR A 100 -18.86 49.74 1.14
CA TYR A 100 -19.91 49.56 2.17
C TYR A 100 -19.30 49.18 3.52
N ASP A 101 -20.03 49.44 4.58
CA ASP A 101 -19.65 48.98 5.91
C ASP A 101 -20.28 47.63 6.24
N ILE A 102 -19.67 46.90 7.14
CA ILE A 102 -20.23 45.75 7.82
C ILE A 102 -20.46 46.05 9.27
N LEU A 103 -21.58 45.58 9.79
CA LEU A 103 -21.89 45.54 11.21
C LEU A 103 -21.79 44.08 11.71
N VAL A 104 -20.96 43.86 12.71
CA VAL A 104 -20.71 42.54 13.28
C VAL A 104 -21.61 42.25 14.45
N ASN A 105 -22.24 41.07 14.47
CA ASN A 105 -23.05 40.59 15.60
C ASN A 105 -22.19 39.77 16.56
N GLY A 106 -22.20 40.12 17.81
CA GLY A 106 -21.50 39.42 18.90
C GLY A 106 -20.07 39.94 19.16
N VAL A 107 -19.39 39.28 20.07
CA VAL A 107 -18.02 39.63 20.48
C VAL A 107 -17.00 39.11 19.47
N ILE A 108 -16.07 39.93 19.08
CA ILE A 108 -14.94 39.56 18.21
C ILE A 108 -13.76 39.19 19.11
N GLN A 109 -13.17 38.00 18.87
CA GLN A 109 -11.99 37.58 19.58
C GLN A 109 -10.76 37.74 18.70
N LYS A 110 -9.70 38.34 19.25
CA LYS A 110 -8.43 38.48 18.53
C LYS A 110 -7.88 37.12 18.13
N GLY A 111 -7.48 36.96 16.88
CA GLY A 111 -6.87 35.73 16.35
C GLY A 111 -7.89 34.68 15.92
N GLU A 112 -9.21 34.93 16.00
CA GLU A 112 -10.22 33.95 15.60
C GLU A 112 -10.19 33.71 14.07
N ASN A 113 -10.45 32.44 13.67
CA ASN A 113 -10.64 32.02 12.28
C ASN A 113 -9.43 32.27 11.33
N ILE A 114 -8.21 32.13 11.81
CA ILE A 114 -7.04 32.14 10.97
C ILE A 114 -6.30 30.81 11.12
N ILE A 115 -6.11 30.11 9.99
CA ILE A 115 -5.22 28.97 9.93
C ILE A 115 -3.77 29.51 9.79
N PRO A 116 -2.88 29.24 10.75
CA PRO A 116 -1.51 29.72 10.66
C PRO A 116 -0.73 29.07 9.52
N GLU A 117 0.27 29.77 9.01
CA GLU A 117 1.26 29.18 8.11
C GLU A 117 1.94 27.99 8.80
N GLY A 118 2.07 26.86 8.08
CA GLY A 118 2.77 25.69 8.58
C GLY A 118 2.01 24.90 9.66
N GLU A 119 0.70 25.08 9.79
CA GLU A 119 -0.13 24.33 10.76
C GLU A 119 0.02 22.81 10.63
N GLU A 120 0.11 22.30 9.38
CA GLU A 120 0.25 20.86 9.14
C GLU A 120 1.73 20.42 9.09
N CYS A 121 2.58 21.22 8.44
CA CYS A 121 4.03 21.00 8.41
C CYS A 121 4.78 22.27 8.02
N VAL A 122 6.03 22.40 8.48
CA VAL A 122 6.93 23.47 8.06
C VAL A 122 7.98 22.97 7.07
N ALA A 123 8.53 23.87 6.27
CA ALA A 123 9.61 23.54 5.34
C ALA A 123 10.79 22.88 6.09
N GLY A 124 11.27 21.73 5.57
CA GLY A 124 12.32 20.92 6.17
C GLY A 124 11.81 19.73 7.01
N ASP A 125 10.52 19.69 7.36
CA ASP A 125 9.95 18.55 8.08
C ASP A 125 10.09 17.26 7.29
N ARG A 126 10.43 16.17 8.00
CA ARG A 126 10.48 14.84 7.43
C ARG A 126 9.09 14.22 7.44
N LEU A 127 8.54 13.98 6.25
CA LEU A 127 7.16 13.53 6.06
C LEU A 127 7.03 12.04 5.80
N MET A 128 7.96 11.48 5.03
CA MET A 128 7.93 10.05 4.68
C MET A 128 9.35 9.49 4.72
N GLU A 129 9.44 8.26 5.17
CA GLU A 129 10.70 7.53 5.22
C GLU A 129 10.93 6.73 3.93
N ALA A 130 12.20 6.39 3.64
CA ALA A 130 12.53 5.42 2.60
C ALA A 130 11.87 4.06 2.91
N GLY A 131 11.55 3.29 1.87
CA GLY A 131 10.95 1.96 1.98
C GLY A 131 9.43 1.93 2.13
N VAL A 132 8.76 3.09 2.21
CA VAL A 132 7.29 3.15 2.18
C VAL A 132 6.76 2.97 0.75
N VAL A 133 5.58 2.36 0.63
CA VAL A 133 4.87 2.24 -0.65
C VAL A 133 4.20 3.57 -0.98
N LEU A 134 4.32 4.01 -2.21
CA LEU A 134 3.63 5.21 -2.70
C LEU A 134 2.18 4.85 -3.08
N ASP A 135 1.29 5.01 -2.12
CA ASP A 135 -0.16 4.94 -2.33
C ASP A 135 -0.73 6.31 -2.76
N ALA A 136 -2.03 6.36 -3.02
CA ALA A 136 -2.70 7.58 -3.47
C ALA A 136 -2.54 8.75 -2.47
N GLY A 137 -2.63 8.49 -1.17
CA GLY A 137 -2.45 9.52 -0.13
C GLY A 137 -1.04 10.10 -0.14
N ARG A 138 -0.03 9.23 -0.17
CA ARG A 138 1.39 9.66 -0.20
C ARG A 138 1.76 10.39 -1.48
N LEU A 139 1.19 9.98 -2.62
CA LEU A 139 1.37 10.71 -3.89
C LEU A 139 0.74 12.10 -3.83
N SER A 140 -0.45 12.24 -3.23
CA SER A 140 -1.11 13.53 -3.03
C SER A 140 -0.27 14.47 -2.17
N VAL A 141 0.29 13.98 -1.05
CA VAL A 141 1.17 14.77 -0.18
C VAL A 141 2.42 15.22 -0.93
N ALA A 142 3.09 14.30 -1.65
CA ALA A 142 4.29 14.63 -2.42
C ALA A 142 4.00 15.69 -3.49
N ALA A 143 2.88 15.56 -4.20
CA ALA A 143 2.46 16.52 -5.23
C ALA A 143 2.11 17.87 -4.63
N GLY A 144 1.36 17.91 -3.51
CA GLY A 144 0.99 19.15 -2.79
C GLY A 144 2.21 19.94 -2.30
N LEU A 145 3.32 19.25 -2.04
CA LEU A 145 4.61 19.86 -1.65
C LEU A 145 5.54 20.16 -2.84
N GLY A 146 5.06 20.02 -4.08
CA GLY A 146 5.79 20.36 -5.29
C GLY A 146 6.90 19.38 -5.69
N HIS A 147 6.84 18.14 -5.23
CA HIS A 147 7.76 17.10 -5.68
C HIS A 147 7.34 16.56 -7.05
N ARG A 148 8.09 16.92 -8.08
CA ARG A 148 7.85 16.50 -9.49
C ARG A 148 8.36 15.07 -9.76
N GLU A 149 9.41 14.68 -9.06
CA GLU A 149 10.09 13.41 -9.20
C GLU A 149 10.35 12.81 -7.82
N LEU A 150 10.18 11.51 -7.71
CA LEU A 150 10.44 10.74 -6.50
C LEU A 150 11.43 9.62 -6.82
N ALA A 151 12.49 9.50 -6.02
CA ALA A 151 13.37 8.35 -6.10
C ALA A 151 12.63 7.10 -5.59
N VAL A 152 12.61 6.05 -6.41
CA VAL A 152 11.95 4.78 -6.08
C VAL A 152 12.92 3.62 -6.31
N TYR A 153 12.72 2.53 -5.59
CA TYR A 153 13.42 1.28 -5.90
C TYR A 153 12.98 0.75 -7.26
N LYS A 154 13.92 0.18 -8.00
CA LYS A 154 13.58 -0.54 -9.23
C LYS A 154 12.78 -1.80 -8.89
N GLN A 155 11.88 -2.18 -9.78
CA GLN A 155 11.22 -3.47 -9.66
C GLN A 155 12.23 -4.59 -9.91
N PRO A 156 12.24 -5.66 -9.10
CA PRO A 156 13.12 -6.79 -9.30
C PRO A 156 12.76 -7.54 -10.58
N LYS A 157 13.77 -8.01 -11.28
CA LYS A 157 13.63 -8.89 -12.44
C LYS A 157 13.41 -10.31 -11.94
N VAL A 158 12.28 -10.90 -12.33
CA VAL A 158 11.84 -12.20 -11.86
C VAL A 158 11.75 -13.18 -13.01
N VAL A 159 12.17 -14.42 -12.77
CA VAL A 159 11.96 -15.57 -13.66
C VAL A 159 11.09 -16.58 -12.93
N VAL A 160 10.02 -17.04 -13.57
CA VAL A 160 9.12 -18.07 -13.05
C VAL A 160 9.31 -19.34 -13.88
N LEU A 161 9.68 -20.41 -13.21
CA LEU A 161 9.89 -21.72 -13.79
C LEU A 161 8.79 -22.67 -13.32
N THR A 162 8.26 -23.49 -14.21
CA THR A 162 7.35 -24.57 -13.86
C THR A 162 7.88 -25.89 -14.42
N SER A 163 7.70 -27.00 -13.71
CA SER A 163 8.05 -28.32 -14.21
C SER A 163 6.96 -29.34 -13.91
N GLY A 164 7.01 -30.47 -14.59
CA GLY A 164 6.06 -31.57 -14.48
C GLY A 164 5.66 -32.10 -15.85
N ARG A 165 5.93 -33.35 -16.15
CA ARG A 165 5.55 -34.00 -17.42
C ARG A 165 4.03 -34.05 -17.64
N GLU A 166 3.29 -34.06 -16.54
CA GLU A 166 1.82 -34.04 -16.52
C GLU A 166 1.23 -32.66 -16.74
N VAL A 167 2.06 -31.61 -16.60
CA VAL A 167 1.61 -30.21 -16.60
C VAL A 167 1.63 -29.65 -18.01
N VAL A 168 0.48 -29.24 -18.52
CA VAL A 168 0.32 -28.68 -19.86
C VAL A 168 -0.24 -27.27 -19.86
N PRO A 169 0.04 -26.45 -20.88
CA PRO A 169 -0.51 -25.11 -21.00
C PRO A 169 -2.03 -25.15 -21.22
N LEU A 170 -2.73 -24.03 -20.93
CA LEU A 170 -4.19 -23.91 -21.09
C LEU A 170 -4.66 -24.03 -22.56
N THR A 171 -3.75 -23.88 -23.51
CA THR A 171 -4.02 -24.00 -24.96
C THR A 171 -4.16 -25.43 -25.44
N GLU A 172 -3.75 -26.41 -24.65
CA GLU A 172 -3.81 -27.82 -25.00
C GLU A 172 -5.05 -28.50 -24.42
N THR A 173 -5.50 -29.57 -25.05
CA THR A 173 -6.56 -30.43 -24.51
C THR A 173 -5.95 -31.52 -23.65
N LEU A 174 -6.44 -31.70 -22.43
CA LEU A 174 -5.97 -32.72 -21.50
C LEU A 174 -6.03 -34.13 -22.08
N GLN A 175 -4.96 -34.86 -21.94
CA GLN A 175 -4.87 -36.28 -22.35
C GLN A 175 -4.39 -37.15 -21.17
N GLY A 176 -5.03 -38.28 -20.96
CA GLY A 176 -4.63 -39.25 -19.94
C GLY A 176 -4.60 -38.65 -18.53
N SER A 177 -3.41 -38.58 -17.96
CA SER A 177 -3.16 -38.06 -16.59
C SER A 177 -2.66 -36.61 -16.55
N GLN A 178 -2.81 -35.86 -17.64
CA GLN A 178 -2.36 -34.47 -17.68
C GLN A 178 -3.25 -33.55 -16.86
N ILE A 179 -2.64 -32.45 -16.38
CA ILE A 179 -3.31 -31.37 -15.65
C ILE A 179 -2.88 -30.02 -16.24
N TYR A 180 -3.72 -29.00 -16.09
CA TYR A 180 -3.36 -27.64 -16.49
C TYR A 180 -2.39 -26.97 -15.50
N ASN A 181 -1.49 -26.16 -16.06
CA ASN A 181 -0.50 -25.39 -15.30
C ASN A 181 -1.16 -24.25 -14.49
N SER A 182 -1.83 -24.60 -13.40
CA SER A 182 -2.48 -23.61 -12.52
C SER A 182 -1.48 -22.79 -11.71
N ASN A 183 -0.33 -23.37 -11.34
CA ASN A 183 0.68 -22.69 -10.52
C ASN A 183 1.32 -21.51 -11.24
N LEU A 184 1.51 -21.60 -12.56
CA LEU A 184 2.03 -20.47 -13.33
C LEU A 184 1.14 -19.24 -13.18
N TYR A 185 -0.17 -19.39 -13.39
CA TYR A 185 -1.12 -18.28 -13.31
C TYR A 185 -1.28 -17.77 -11.89
N MET A 186 -1.23 -18.63 -10.88
CA MET A 186 -1.22 -18.26 -9.48
C MET A 186 0.00 -17.39 -9.16
N LEU A 187 1.20 -17.80 -9.56
CA LEU A 187 2.43 -17.02 -9.32
C LEU A 187 2.43 -15.70 -10.08
N GLN A 188 1.92 -15.68 -11.31
CA GLN A 188 1.75 -14.44 -12.08
C GLN A 188 0.82 -13.45 -11.35
N GLY A 189 -0.35 -13.91 -10.88
CA GLY A 189 -1.27 -13.09 -10.09
C GLY A 189 -0.63 -12.55 -8.82
N LEU A 190 0.03 -13.39 -8.05
CA LEU A 190 0.72 -13.01 -6.81
C LEU A 190 1.88 -12.01 -7.03
N LEU A 191 2.61 -12.12 -8.13
CA LEU A 191 3.63 -11.15 -8.52
C LEU A 191 3.01 -9.80 -8.88
N GLN A 192 1.92 -9.81 -9.66
CA GLN A 192 1.19 -8.59 -10.04
C GLN A 192 0.60 -7.88 -8.83
N GLU A 193 0.04 -8.59 -7.85
CA GLU A 193 -0.42 -8.03 -6.58
C GLU A 193 0.70 -7.32 -5.80
N GLN A 194 1.96 -7.72 -6.00
CA GLN A 194 3.14 -7.06 -5.43
C GLN A 194 3.75 -5.99 -6.36
N GLY A 195 3.07 -5.64 -7.46
CA GLY A 195 3.50 -4.62 -8.41
C GLY A 195 4.56 -5.08 -9.41
N VAL A 196 4.92 -6.37 -9.45
CA VAL A 196 5.82 -6.92 -10.46
C VAL A 196 5.00 -7.30 -11.68
N THR A 197 5.02 -6.43 -12.70
CA THR A 197 4.20 -6.58 -13.92
C THR A 197 4.97 -7.17 -15.10
N SER A 198 6.31 -7.26 -15.00
CA SER A 198 7.17 -7.83 -16.04
C SER A 198 8.07 -8.89 -15.45
N PHE A 199 7.92 -10.13 -15.92
CA PHE A 199 8.72 -11.29 -15.54
C PHE A 199 8.83 -12.25 -16.74
N LYS A 200 9.87 -13.06 -16.75
CA LYS A 200 10.05 -14.12 -17.74
C LYS A 200 9.49 -15.43 -17.21
N THR A 201 8.99 -16.28 -18.08
CA THR A 201 8.44 -17.60 -17.71
C THR A 201 9.03 -18.69 -18.58
N HIS A 202 9.25 -19.87 -18.02
CA HIS A 202 9.68 -21.05 -18.77
C HIS A 202 9.11 -22.32 -18.13
N HIS A 203 8.75 -23.31 -18.96
CA HIS A 203 8.37 -24.63 -18.52
C HIS A 203 9.54 -25.59 -18.75
N VAL A 204 10.10 -26.07 -17.66
CA VAL A 204 11.30 -26.92 -17.64
C VAL A 204 10.93 -28.34 -17.97
N SER A 205 11.63 -28.95 -18.92
CA SER A 205 11.46 -30.36 -19.25
C SER A 205 12.05 -31.24 -18.14
N ASP A 206 11.28 -32.26 -17.73
CA ASP A 206 11.77 -33.30 -16.81
C ASP A 206 12.48 -34.44 -17.55
N ASP A 207 12.82 -34.26 -18.83
CA ASP A 207 13.59 -35.22 -19.61
C ASP A 207 15.07 -35.09 -19.27
N PRO A 208 15.71 -36.15 -18.70
CA PRO A 208 17.11 -36.11 -18.34
C PRO A 208 18.06 -35.84 -19.53
N GLU A 209 17.63 -36.20 -20.76
CA GLU A 209 18.45 -35.96 -21.97
C GLU A 209 18.48 -34.48 -22.35
N LYS A 210 17.54 -33.66 -21.85
CA LYS A 210 17.46 -32.22 -22.08
C LYS A 210 18.03 -31.37 -20.96
N LEU A 211 18.57 -31.99 -19.91
CA LEU A 211 18.98 -31.24 -18.71
C LEU A 211 20.04 -30.15 -19.04
N ASP A 212 21.00 -30.42 -19.87
CA ASP A 212 22.05 -29.45 -20.26
C ASP A 212 21.45 -28.29 -21.07
N GLU A 213 20.48 -28.56 -21.96
CA GLU A 213 19.78 -27.56 -22.75
C GLU A 213 18.94 -26.66 -21.84
N GLU A 214 18.23 -27.24 -20.85
CA GLU A 214 17.45 -26.51 -19.87
C GLU A 214 18.32 -25.62 -18.99
N ILE A 215 19.48 -26.10 -18.56
CA ILE A 215 20.44 -25.31 -17.76
C ILE A 215 20.88 -24.07 -18.55
N GLU A 216 21.25 -24.20 -19.82
CA GLU A 216 21.68 -23.08 -20.65
C GLU A 216 20.51 -22.09 -20.90
N THR A 217 19.33 -22.59 -21.21
CA THR A 217 18.13 -21.79 -21.39
C THR A 217 17.82 -20.95 -20.11
N ILE A 218 17.87 -21.58 -18.94
CA ILE A 218 17.60 -20.90 -17.68
C ILE A 218 18.72 -19.91 -17.34
N ARG A 219 19.97 -20.24 -17.65
CA ARG A 219 21.13 -19.35 -17.49
C ARG A 219 20.93 -18.05 -18.25
N GLU A 220 20.51 -18.14 -19.52
CA GLU A 220 20.22 -16.96 -20.35
C GLU A 220 19.01 -16.15 -19.83
N LEU A 221 17.92 -16.85 -19.49
CA LEU A 221 16.72 -16.20 -18.94
C LEU A 221 16.99 -15.43 -17.65
N ALA A 222 17.84 -16.01 -16.79
CA ALA A 222 18.15 -15.51 -15.46
C ALA A 222 19.40 -14.62 -15.40
N ALA A 223 20.03 -14.31 -16.53
CA ALA A 223 21.31 -13.59 -16.59
C ALA A 223 21.32 -12.29 -15.77
N ASP A 224 20.20 -11.60 -15.69
CA ASP A 224 20.02 -10.35 -14.95
C ASP A 224 18.89 -10.38 -13.89
N ALA A 225 18.35 -11.58 -13.59
CA ALA A 225 17.25 -11.71 -12.63
C ALA A 225 17.74 -11.62 -11.18
N GLU A 226 17.05 -10.91 -10.32
CA GLU A 226 17.27 -10.90 -8.88
C GLU A 226 16.56 -12.05 -8.16
N LEU A 227 15.55 -12.65 -8.80
CA LEU A 227 14.75 -13.72 -8.21
C LEU A 227 14.34 -14.75 -9.27
N ILE A 228 14.62 -16.02 -8.98
CA ILE A 228 14.10 -17.18 -9.72
C ILE A 228 13.12 -17.90 -8.79
N ILE A 229 11.89 -18.10 -9.25
CA ILE A 229 10.86 -18.85 -8.54
C ILE A 229 10.57 -20.09 -9.38
N SER A 230 10.73 -21.30 -8.82
CA SER A 230 10.26 -22.51 -9.48
C SER A 230 9.12 -23.17 -8.73
N THR A 231 8.27 -23.91 -9.44
CA THR A 231 7.23 -24.75 -8.86
C THR A 231 7.20 -26.11 -9.55
N GLY A 232 7.23 -27.18 -8.75
CA GLY A 232 7.49 -28.54 -9.20
C GLY A 232 8.98 -28.88 -9.24
N GLY A 233 9.31 -30.16 -9.32
CA GLY A 233 10.69 -30.66 -9.45
C GLY A 233 11.65 -30.35 -8.30
N VAL A 234 11.14 -30.03 -7.08
CA VAL A 234 11.97 -29.60 -5.94
C VAL A 234 12.01 -30.61 -4.78
N SER A 235 11.39 -31.77 -4.91
CA SER A 235 11.43 -32.82 -3.90
C SER A 235 12.66 -33.74 -4.11
N VAL A 236 12.73 -34.85 -3.42
CA VAL A 236 13.76 -35.87 -3.55
C VAL A 236 13.36 -37.00 -4.50
N GLY A 237 12.43 -36.76 -5.40
CA GLY A 237 11.95 -37.72 -6.39
C GLY A 237 12.99 -37.96 -7.50
N LEU A 238 12.87 -39.12 -8.17
CA LEU A 238 13.78 -39.54 -9.28
C LEU A 238 13.76 -38.59 -10.50
N PHE A 239 12.74 -37.70 -10.57
CA PHE A 239 12.51 -36.79 -11.70
C PHE A 239 12.62 -35.31 -11.31
N ASP A 240 13.10 -35.01 -10.09
CA ASP A 240 13.19 -33.65 -9.57
C ASP A 240 14.49 -33.00 -10.05
N SER A 241 14.44 -32.29 -11.18
CA SER A 241 15.62 -31.68 -11.86
C SER A 241 16.03 -30.32 -11.28
N MET A 242 15.14 -29.60 -10.61
CA MET A 242 15.39 -28.22 -10.18
C MET A 242 16.58 -28.05 -9.24
N PRO A 243 16.85 -28.89 -8.23
CA PRO A 243 18.06 -28.77 -7.40
C PRO A 243 19.35 -28.88 -8.20
N ALA A 244 19.43 -29.83 -9.18
CA ALA A 244 20.59 -30.00 -10.06
C ALA A 244 20.78 -28.78 -10.98
N ILE A 245 19.69 -28.23 -11.52
CA ILE A 245 19.71 -26.99 -12.32
C ILE A 245 20.25 -25.83 -11.48
N TYR A 246 19.78 -25.63 -10.28
CA TYR A 246 20.25 -24.55 -9.40
C TYR A 246 21.74 -24.71 -9.04
N GLU A 247 22.19 -25.93 -8.77
CA GLU A 247 23.61 -26.23 -8.54
C GLU A 247 24.46 -25.92 -9.77
N ALA A 248 24.02 -26.31 -10.97
CA ALA A 248 24.72 -26.05 -12.24
C ALA A 248 24.74 -24.54 -12.58
N LEU A 249 23.77 -23.76 -12.10
CA LEU A 249 23.77 -22.30 -12.18
C LEU A 249 24.70 -21.64 -11.14
N GLY A 250 25.29 -22.41 -10.22
CA GLY A 250 26.20 -21.92 -9.19
C GLY A 250 25.46 -21.43 -7.93
N ALA A 251 24.25 -21.91 -7.66
CA ALA A 251 23.54 -21.56 -6.46
C ALA A 251 24.16 -22.23 -5.22
N GLU A 252 24.51 -21.45 -4.22
CA GLU A 252 24.79 -21.91 -2.86
C GLU A 252 23.48 -22.28 -2.21
N LYS A 253 23.30 -23.57 -1.88
CA LYS A 253 22.08 -24.06 -1.23
C LYS A 253 21.99 -23.57 0.22
N LEU A 254 20.87 -22.94 0.58
CA LEU A 254 20.56 -22.51 1.94
C LEU A 254 19.72 -23.55 2.69
N TYR A 255 18.74 -24.13 2.01
CA TYR A 255 17.90 -25.21 2.52
C TYR A 255 17.26 -26.02 1.37
N ASP A 256 16.83 -27.23 1.64
CA ASP A 256 16.11 -28.10 0.70
C ASP A 256 14.84 -28.71 1.31
N ARG A 257 14.51 -28.34 2.52
CA ARG A 257 13.30 -28.78 3.22
C ARG A 257 12.90 -27.82 4.35
N LEU A 258 11.60 -27.69 4.57
CA LEU A 258 11.03 -26.93 5.67
C LEU A 258 10.26 -27.84 6.65
N PHE A 259 10.31 -27.49 7.93
CA PHE A 259 9.60 -28.24 8.97
C PHE A 259 8.15 -27.74 9.15
N MET A 260 7.40 -27.77 8.04
CA MET A 260 6.02 -27.29 7.95
C MET A 260 5.15 -28.17 7.06
N ARG A 261 3.83 -27.99 7.13
CA ARG A 261 2.84 -28.59 6.22
C ARG A 261 1.69 -27.64 5.92
N PRO A 262 1.19 -27.62 4.63
CA PRO A 262 1.86 -28.12 3.43
C PRO A 262 3.06 -27.23 3.05
N GLY A 263 3.99 -27.75 2.22
CA GLY A 263 5.12 -26.97 1.74
C GLY A 263 6.49 -27.43 2.28
N ALA A 264 6.58 -28.63 2.88
CA ALA A 264 7.84 -29.17 3.38
C ALA A 264 8.90 -29.34 2.30
N ALA A 265 8.51 -29.79 1.09
CA ALA A 265 9.38 -29.85 -0.07
C ALA A 265 9.51 -28.44 -0.65
N SER A 266 10.61 -27.81 -0.40
CA SER A 266 10.96 -26.44 -0.87
C SER A 266 12.47 -26.32 -0.95
N TYR A 267 12.94 -25.46 -1.82
CA TYR A 267 14.36 -25.19 -2.00
C TYR A 267 14.62 -23.69 -1.82
N GLY A 268 15.73 -23.36 -1.19
CA GLY A 268 16.26 -22.01 -1.13
C GLY A 268 17.74 -21.99 -1.43
N GLY A 269 18.15 -21.10 -2.32
CA GLY A 269 19.55 -20.93 -2.70
C GLY A 269 19.84 -19.49 -3.13
N VAL A 270 21.11 -19.18 -3.26
CA VAL A 270 21.57 -17.86 -3.70
C VAL A 270 22.74 -18.02 -4.68
N ILE A 271 22.65 -17.36 -5.82
CA ILE A 271 23.75 -17.22 -6.79
C ILE A 271 24.42 -15.88 -6.52
N ARG A 272 25.74 -15.90 -6.26
CA ARG A 272 26.58 -14.71 -6.13
C ARG A 272 27.16 -14.37 -7.49
N ARG A 273 26.90 -13.16 -7.97
CA ARG A 273 27.41 -12.69 -9.26
C ARG A 273 28.78 -12.00 -9.09
N GLU A 274 29.55 -11.98 -10.14
CA GLU A 274 30.88 -11.32 -10.17
C GLU A 274 30.82 -9.83 -9.83
N ASN A 275 29.69 -9.15 -10.18
CA ASN A 275 29.46 -7.75 -9.88
C ASN A 275 28.98 -7.48 -8.44
N GLY A 276 28.96 -8.50 -7.57
CA GLY A 276 28.51 -8.44 -6.18
C GLY A 276 26.97 -8.49 -5.99
N ALA A 277 26.19 -8.57 -7.06
CA ALA A 277 24.74 -8.75 -6.97
C ALA A 277 24.38 -10.21 -6.62
N PHE A 278 23.17 -10.43 -6.17
CA PHE A 278 22.65 -11.74 -5.82
C PHE A 278 21.41 -12.08 -6.65
N THR A 279 21.26 -13.38 -6.96
CA THR A 279 19.99 -13.95 -7.44
C THR A 279 19.50 -14.96 -6.43
N PHE A 280 18.33 -14.74 -5.89
CA PHE A 280 17.66 -15.71 -5.02
C PHE A 280 16.99 -16.79 -5.88
N CYS A 281 17.18 -18.06 -5.50
CA CYS A 281 16.54 -19.21 -6.12
C CYS A 281 15.58 -19.83 -5.10
N LEU A 282 14.28 -19.72 -5.34
CA LEU A 282 13.24 -20.24 -4.44
C LEU A 282 12.39 -21.27 -5.17
N GLY A 283 12.54 -22.52 -4.75
CA GLY A 283 11.80 -23.65 -5.29
C GLY A 283 10.61 -24.00 -4.41
N LEU A 284 9.41 -23.98 -4.99
CA LEU A 284 8.15 -24.27 -4.34
C LEU A 284 7.63 -25.64 -4.75
N SER A 285 6.84 -26.28 -3.88
CA SER A 285 6.16 -27.55 -4.20
C SER A 285 5.30 -27.44 -5.47
N GLY A 286 5.20 -28.52 -6.25
CA GLY A 286 4.24 -28.59 -7.36
C GLY A 286 2.76 -28.59 -6.93
N ASN A 287 2.45 -28.93 -5.69
CA ASN A 287 1.09 -28.91 -5.17
C ASN A 287 0.59 -27.48 -4.93
N PRO A 288 -0.58 -27.07 -5.46
CA PRO A 288 -1.05 -25.67 -5.47
C PRO A 288 -1.10 -25.00 -4.07
N THR A 289 -1.75 -25.63 -3.10
CA THR A 289 -1.84 -25.08 -1.73
C THR A 289 -0.47 -24.98 -1.08
N ALA A 290 0.42 -25.92 -1.32
CA ALA A 290 1.77 -25.89 -0.78
C ALA A 290 2.58 -24.75 -1.43
N ALA A 291 2.51 -24.58 -2.75
CA ALA A 291 3.14 -23.48 -3.47
C ALA A 291 2.64 -22.12 -3.00
N TYR A 292 1.33 -21.98 -2.82
CA TYR A 292 0.70 -20.75 -2.32
C TYR A 292 1.21 -20.37 -0.91
N ASN A 293 1.23 -21.34 0.01
CA ASN A 293 1.72 -21.10 1.38
C ASN A 293 3.20 -20.71 1.37
N THR A 294 4.03 -21.46 0.65
CA THR A 294 5.47 -21.21 0.60
C THR A 294 5.79 -19.92 -0.17
N TYR A 295 4.98 -19.52 -1.16
CA TYR A 295 5.10 -18.19 -1.75
C TYR A 295 4.96 -17.10 -0.68
N HIS A 296 3.90 -17.13 0.12
CA HIS A 296 3.64 -16.10 1.13
C HIS A 296 4.68 -16.09 2.27
N LEU A 297 5.24 -17.24 2.59
CA LEU A 297 6.22 -17.37 3.69
C LEU A 297 7.67 -17.11 3.25
N LEU A 298 8.02 -17.35 1.98
CA LEU A 298 9.39 -17.31 1.49
C LEU A 298 9.59 -16.28 0.36
N VAL A 299 8.77 -16.35 -0.69
CA VAL A 299 8.93 -15.48 -1.87
C VAL A 299 8.52 -14.06 -1.54
N PHE A 300 7.39 -13.89 -0.91
CA PHE A 300 6.83 -12.59 -0.54
C PHE A 300 7.82 -11.72 0.27
N PRO A 301 8.44 -12.19 1.37
CA PRO A 301 9.39 -11.38 2.11
C PRO A 301 10.66 -11.06 1.32
N VAL A 302 11.18 -12.00 0.53
CA VAL A 302 12.34 -11.77 -0.33
C VAL A 302 12.02 -10.73 -1.40
N LEU A 303 10.87 -10.86 -2.07
CA LEU A 303 10.42 -9.93 -3.08
C LEU A 303 10.26 -8.50 -2.52
N ARG A 304 9.61 -8.36 -1.37
CA ARG A 304 9.46 -7.07 -0.69
C ARG A 304 10.78 -6.47 -0.24
N SER A 305 11.71 -7.30 0.22
CA SER A 305 13.06 -6.87 0.55
C SER A 305 13.81 -6.34 -0.68
N LEU A 306 13.71 -7.03 -1.82
CA LEU A 306 14.27 -6.58 -3.11
C LEU A 306 13.65 -5.26 -3.59
N GLN A 307 12.38 -5.03 -3.29
CA GLN A 307 11.69 -3.75 -3.55
C GLN A 307 12.06 -2.64 -2.54
N GLY A 308 12.93 -2.91 -1.59
CA GLY A 308 13.33 -1.97 -0.54
C GLY A 308 12.21 -1.61 0.43
N ARG A 309 11.19 -2.46 0.59
CA ARG A 309 10.06 -2.22 1.50
C ARG A 309 10.46 -2.46 2.95
N ARG A 310 9.80 -1.74 3.87
CA ARG A 310 9.95 -1.96 5.31
C ARG A 310 9.03 -3.05 5.84
N ASP A 311 7.84 -3.14 5.28
CA ASP A 311 6.80 -4.12 5.61
C ASP A 311 7.04 -5.44 4.84
N ILE A 312 8.14 -6.12 5.15
CA ILE A 312 8.55 -7.33 4.42
C ILE A 312 7.71 -8.57 4.78
N LEU A 313 7.09 -8.62 5.94
CA LEU A 313 6.26 -9.74 6.38
C LEU A 313 4.77 -9.43 6.22
N LEU A 314 3.96 -10.47 6.11
CA LEU A 314 2.51 -10.34 6.19
C LEU A 314 2.09 -9.88 7.59
N PRO A 315 1.10 -9.00 7.72
CA PRO A 315 0.49 -8.70 9.01
C PRO A 315 -0.15 -9.96 9.61
N VAL A 316 -0.02 -10.12 10.92
CA VAL A 316 -0.60 -11.24 11.66
C VAL A 316 -1.57 -10.71 12.70
N VAL A 317 -2.75 -11.30 12.74
CA VAL A 317 -3.80 -10.99 13.73
C VAL A 317 -4.25 -12.24 14.45
N MET A 318 -4.67 -12.10 15.70
CA MET A 318 -5.27 -13.20 16.46
C MET A 318 -6.77 -13.21 16.23
N LEU A 319 -7.29 -14.30 15.65
CA LEU A 319 -8.72 -14.43 15.34
C LEU A 319 -9.28 -15.69 15.98
N LYS A 320 -10.57 -15.65 16.32
CA LYS A 320 -11.32 -16.85 16.74
C LYS A 320 -11.50 -17.78 15.55
N LEU A 321 -11.31 -19.07 15.80
CA LEU A 321 -11.55 -20.11 14.81
C LEU A 321 -13.06 -20.37 14.68
N GLY A 322 -13.61 -20.28 13.47
CA GLY A 322 -15.05 -20.48 13.21
C GLY A 322 -15.45 -21.93 12.97
N SER A 323 -14.50 -22.82 12.73
CA SER A 323 -14.74 -24.25 12.55
C SER A 323 -13.58 -25.06 13.15
N ALA A 324 -13.90 -26.12 13.91
CA ALA A 324 -12.90 -26.94 14.58
C ALA A 324 -11.95 -27.66 13.59
N ILE A 325 -10.70 -27.83 13.99
CA ILE A 325 -9.68 -28.56 13.21
C ILE A 325 -9.10 -29.69 14.11
N HIS A 326 -9.50 -30.92 13.83
CA HIS A 326 -9.01 -32.10 14.53
C HIS A 326 -7.97 -32.84 13.68
N LYS A 327 -6.71 -32.46 13.80
CA LYS A 327 -5.64 -33.09 13.04
C LYS A 327 -4.33 -33.06 13.83
N LYS A 328 -3.64 -34.21 13.87
CA LYS A 328 -2.29 -34.29 14.45
C LYS A 328 -1.32 -33.38 13.68
N ASN A 329 -0.62 -32.52 14.40
CA ASN A 329 0.35 -31.59 13.85
C ASN A 329 1.78 -31.93 14.33
N PRO A 330 2.47 -32.88 13.68
CA PRO A 330 3.88 -33.17 13.97
C PRO A 330 4.83 -32.06 13.48
N PHE A 331 4.31 -31.11 12.72
CA PHE A 331 4.97 -29.92 12.18
C PHE A 331 4.02 -28.73 12.34
N ASP A 332 4.54 -27.52 12.25
CA ASP A 332 3.70 -26.34 12.08
C ASP A 332 2.83 -26.51 10.83
N ARG A 333 1.55 -26.25 10.97
CA ARG A 333 0.58 -26.37 9.87
C ARG A 333 0.02 -25.01 9.50
N TYR A 334 0.04 -24.72 8.21
CA TYR A 334 -0.54 -23.51 7.65
C TYR A 334 -1.83 -23.85 6.89
N VAL A 335 -2.94 -23.31 7.37
CA VAL A 335 -4.28 -23.57 6.84
C VAL A 335 -4.85 -22.29 6.28
N GLN A 336 -5.21 -22.31 5.00
CA GLN A 336 -5.87 -21.19 4.33
C GLN A 336 -7.36 -21.18 4.68
N GLY A 337 -7.94 -19.99 4.65
CA GLY A 337 -9.34 -19.78 4.91
C GLY A 337 -9.78 -18.35 4.64
N ALA A 338 -11.05 -18.10 4.89
CA ALA A 338 -11.64 -16.79 4.81
C ALA A 338 -11.71 -16.13 6.19
N ILE A 339 -11.33 -14.88 6.26
CA ILE A 339 -11.66 -14.01 7.39
C ILE A 339 -13.02 -13.42 7.08
N THR A 340 -14.01 -13.70 7.91
CA THR A 340 -15.38 -13.22 7.79
C THR A 340 -15.76 -12.37 8.99
N CYS A 341 -16.75 -11.51 8.82
CA CYS A 341 -17.31 -10.74 9.95
C CYS A 341 -18.66 -11.34 10.36
N GLU A 342 -18.74 -11.89 11.53
CA GLU A 342 -19.96 -12.45 12.09
C GLU A 342 -20.36 -11.65 13.34
N SER A 343 -21.55 -11.08 13.34
CA SER A 343 -22.10 -10.29 14.47
C SER A 343 -21.14 -9.17 14.95
N GLY A 344 -20.35 -8.58 14.04
CA GLY A 344 -19.39 -7.52 14.36
C GLY A 344 -18.01 -8.00 14.82
N GLU A 345 -17.77 -9.31 14.92
CA GLU A 345 -16.47 -9.89 15.22
C GLU A 345 -15.84 -10.52 13.97
N ALA A 346 -14.54 -10.31 13.78
CA ALA A 346 -13.78 -11.00 12.73
C ALA A 346 -13.47 -12.44 13.18
N VAL A 347 -13.81 -13.39 12.32
CA VAL A 347 -13.65 -14.82 12.56
C VAL A 347 -12.90 -15.45 11.40
N PHE A 348 -11.99 -16.37 11.69
CA PHE A 348 -11.30 -17.15 10.67
C PHE A 348 -12.01 -18.47 10.40
N MET A 349 -12.50 -18.62 9.16
CA MET A 349 -13.15 -19.83 8.64
C MET A 349 -12.14 -20.63 7.81
N PRO A 350 -11.59 -21.75 8.32
CA PRO A 350 -10.64 -22.54 7.57
C PRO A 350 -11.31 -23.18 6.35
N ASN A 351 -10.56 -23.33 5.26
CA ASN A 351 -11.04 -24.07 4.09
C ASN A 351 -11.45 -25.49 4.50
N ARG A 352 -12.56 -25.96 3.95
CA ARG A 352 -13.07 -27.34 4.22
C ARG A 352 -12.06 -28.42 3.85
N VAL A 353 -11.31 -28.21 2.77
CA VAL A 353 -10.24 -29.09 2.30
C VAL A 353 -8.93 -28.30 2.33
N PHE A 354 -7.99 -28.72 3.16
CA PHE A 354 -6.67 -28.09 3.32
C PHE A 354 -5.52 -29.08 3.12
N THR A 355 -5.68 -29.98 2.14
CA THR A 355 -4.57 -30.84 1.66
C THR A 355 -3.63 -30.03 0.76
N SER A 356 -2.41 -30.52 0.57
CA SER A 356 -1.40 -29.84 -0.25
C SER A 356 -1.85 -29.60 -1.72
N SER A 357 -2.67 -30.50 -2.25
CA SER A 357 -3.19 -30.47 -3.63
C SER A 357 -4.53 -29.76 -3.78
N ALA A 358 -5.13 -29.23 -2.70
CA ALA A 358 -6.39 -28.51 -2.80
C ALA A 358 -6.21 -27.23 -3.62
N LEU A 359 -7.06 -27.00 -4.60
CA LEU A 359 -6.99 -25.83 -5.47
C LEU A 359 -8.14 -24.85 -5.21
N LEU A 360 -9.36 -25.35 -5.10
CA LEU A 360 -10.56 -24.50 -5.08
C LEU A 360 -10.61 -23.55 -3.87
N GLY A 361 -10.04 -23.95 -2.74
CA GLY A 361 -9.99 -23.11 -1.54
C GLY A 361 -9.17 -21.84 -1.70
N LEU A 362 -8.25 -21.77 -2.66
CA LEU A 362 -7.41 -20.58 -2.92
C LEU A 362 -8.26 -19.40 -3.41
N ALA A 363 -9.38 -19.67 -4.10
CA ALA A 363 -10.24 -18.63 -4.65
C ALA A 363 -10.86 -17.73 -3.56
N HIS A 364 -11.08 -18.26 -2.36
CA HIS A 364 -11.76 -17.58 -1.26
C HIS A 364 -10.84 -17.29 -0.07
N ALA A 365 -9.56 -17.69 -0.14
CA ALA A 365 -8.63 -17.50 0.95
C ALA A 365 -8.12 -16.04 0.98
N ASN A 366 -8.40 -15.32 2.07
CA ASN A 366 -7.84 -14.03 2.39
C ASN A 366 -7.01 -14.06 3.69
N GLY A 367 -6.94 -15.21 4.36
CA GLY A 367 -6.16 -15.47 5.56
C GLY A 367 -5.48 -16.84 5.55
N MET A 368 -4.36 -16.93 6.28
CA MET A 368 -3.62 -18.19 6.49
C MET A 368 -3.30 -18.35 7.98
N ALA A 369 -3.97 -19.29 8.64
CA ALA A 369 -3.76 -19.58 10.04
C ALA A 369 -2.54 -20.49 10.24
N LYS A 370 -1.71 -20.17 11.24
CA LYS A 370 -0.65 -21.03 11.74
C LYS A 370 -1.19 -21.87 12.90
N LEU A 371 -1.13 -23.18 12.77
CA LEU A 371 -1.43 -24.15 13.81
C LEU A 371 -0.12 -24.75 14.32
N GLU A 372 0.14 -24.59 15.60
CA GLU A 372 1.42 -24.94 16.20
C GLU A 372 1.67 -26.45 16.22
N GLN A 373 2.92 -26.83 16.08
CA GLN A 373 3.38 -28.20 16.26
C GLN A 373 2.98 -28.74 17.65
N GLY A 374 2.57 -29.98 17.70
CA GLY A 374 2.22 -30.67 18.96
C GLY A 374 0.78 -30.49 19.43
N GLN A 375 0.09 -29.45 18.99
CA GLN A 375 -1.34 -29.29 19.28
C GLN A 375 -2.17 -30.10 18.29
N HIS A 376 -3.04 -30.98 18.83
CA HIS A 376 -3.74 -31.99 18.02
C HIS A 376 -5.19 -31.61 17.68
N SER A 377 -5.74 -30.64 18.38
CA SER A 377 -7.11 -30.17 18.16
C SER A 377 -7.21 -28.68 18.45
N TYR A 378 -8.00 -28.02 17.65
CA TYR A 378 -8.42 -26.65 17.82
C TYR A 378 -9.93 -26.62 17.73
N GLU A 379 -10.58 -26.07 18.76
CA GLU A 379 -12.03 -25.99 18.83
C GLU A 379 -12.56 -24.67 18.28
N VAL A 380 -13.86 -24.61 18.00
CA VAL A 380 -14.53 -23.36 17.63
C VAL A 380 -14.35 -22.34 18.76
N GLY A 381 -13.91 -21.13 18.39
CA GLY A 381 -13.63 -20.05 19.35
C GLY A 381 -12.19 -19.98 19.84
N ASP A 382 -11.36 -21.00 19.59
CA ASP A 382 -9.93 -20.91 19.90
C ASP A 382 -9.26 -19.80 19.11
N LEU A 383 -8.32 -19.10 19.74
CA LEU A 383 -7.53 -18.06 19.09
C LEU A 383 -6.40 -18.67 18.28
N VAL A 384 -6.31 -18.29 17.01
CA VAL A 384 -5.25 -18.69 16.09
C VAL A 384 -4.58 -17.47 15.47
N ALA A 385 -3.27 -17.56 15.22
CA ALA A 385 -2.53 -16.53 14.53
C ALA A 385 -2.80 -16.63 13.02
N VAL A 386 -3.36 -15.59 12.43
CA VAL A 386 -3.75 -15.55 11.02
C VAL A 386 -2.95 -14.47 10.29
N SER A 387 -2.17 -14.87 9.28
CA SER A 387 -1.53 -13.97 8.34
C SER A 387 -2.57 -13.45 7.37
N LEU A 388 -2.61 -12.12 7.17
CA LEU A 388 -3.51 -11.47 6.22
C LEU A 388 -2.92 -11.58 4.81
N LEU A 389 -3.58 -12.29 3.90
CA LEU A 389 -3.09 -12.55 2.54
C LEU A 389 -3.50 -11.45 1.55
N LYS A 390 -4.68 -10.87 1.76
CA LYS A 390 -5.24 -9.80 0.91
C LYS A 390 -5.73 -8.66 1.79
N ALA A 391 -5.59 -7.44 1.30
CA ALA A 391 -5.99 -6.23 2.04
C ALA A 391 -7.46 -5.80 1.80
N HIS A 392 -8.19 -6.43 0.86
CA HIS A 392 -9.40 -5.82 0.25
C HIS A 392 -10.63 -6.73 0.10
N GLU A 393 -10.73 -7.83 0.85
CA GLU A 393 -11.98 -8.62 0.85
C GLU A 393 -12.47 -8.85 2.27
#